data_e4e44ded70a971751e27c9ed9805d5f8
#
_entry.id   e4e44ded70a971751e27c9ed9805d5f8
#
_cell.length_a   1.000
_cell.length_b   1.000
_cell.length_c   1.000
_cell.angle_alpha   90.00
_cell.angle_beta   90.00
_cell.angle_gamma   90.00
#
_symmetry.space_group_name_H-M   'P 1'
#
loop_
_entity.id
_entity.type
_entity.pdbx_description
1 polymer ?
#
loop_
_entity_poly.entity_id
_entity_poly.type
_entity_poly.pdbx_seq_one_letter_code
_entity_poly.pdbx_strand_id
1 'polypeptide(L)'
;MNDTDLWSNFRSGDDSAFSMLYQTHIEILYKYGHKLTSDSQVVEDSIQDMFIELWNSRQRLSDTDSIKFYLFRILRRKITQNPLNRKNENVEVLENTFSSSSAESQIIDRESEGVRTKMLGKALSKLPPRQQEVVNLRYFHEFNHQQIAGIMNISLQSVHNTLQKSMKGLRDLLSDYSGIISGLAILLVFS
;
A
#
# COMPACT_ATOMS: atom_id res chain seq x y z
N MET A 1 0.90 6.55 22.62
CA MET A 1 2.21 7.11 22.20
C MET A 1 2.03 7.56 20.76
N ASN A 2 2.37 8.81 20.43
CA ASN A 2 2.31 9.30 19.04
C ASN A 2 3.55 8.84 18.25
N ASP A 3 3.53 9.00 16.91
CA ASP A 3 4.64 8.58 16.04
C ASP A 3 5.97 9.25 16.41
N THR A 4 5.93 10.52 16.81
CA THR A 4 7.13 11.29 17.17
C THR A 4 7.81 10.74 18.42
N ASP A 5 7.02 10.43 19.46
CA ASP A 5 7.55 9.85 20.70
C ASP A 5 8.10 8.44 20.46
N LEU A 6 7.35 7.62 19.70
CA LEU A 6 7.76 6.27 19.34
C LEU A 6 9.09 6.28 18.57
N TRP A 7 9.21 7.20 17.60
CA TRP A 7 10.42 7.34 16.81
C TRP A 7 11.63 7.82 17.63
N SER A 8 11.42 8.77 18.53
CA SER A 8 12.46 9.27 19.42
C SER A 8 12.98 8.18 20.35
N ASN A 9 12.10 7.40 20.97
CA ASN A 9 12.47 6.29 21.85
C ASN A 9 13.20 5.19 21.06
N PHE A 10 12.72 4.85 19.87
CA PHE A 10 13.41 3.91 18.98
C PHE A 10 14.84 4.39 18.64
N ARG A 11 15.02 5.66 18.29
CA ARG A 11 16.36 6.24 17.98
C ARG A 11 17.30 6.22 19.18
N SER A 12 16.78 6.35 20.39
CA SER A 12 17.58 6.24 21.62
C SER A 12 17.99 4.80 21.96
N GLY A 13 17.43 3.79 21.25
CA GLY A 13 17.78 2.37 21.41
C GLY A 13 16.84 1.61 22.34
N ASP A 14 15.60 2.07 22.53
CA ASP A 14 14.58 1.38 23.30
C ASP A 14 14.06 0.17 22.51
N ASP A 15 14.33 -1.04 23.01
CA ASP A 15 13.88 -2.30 22.42
C ASP A 15 12.35 -2.43 22.41
N SER A 16 11.67 -1.87 23.40
CA SER A 16 10.20 -1.87 23.47
C SER A 16 9.58 -1.00 22.36
N ALA A 17 10.20 0.17 22.11
CA ALA A 17 9.80 1.04 21.02
C ALA A 17 10.04 0.37 19.64
N PHE A 18 11.15 -0.34 19.47
CA PHE A 18 11.40 -1.12 18.25
C PHE A 18 10.38 -2.24 18.06
N SER A 19 10.08 -2.99 19.11
CA SER A 19 9.07 -4.07 19.06
C SER A 19 7.68 -3.52 18.71
N MET A 20 7.28 -2.38 19.29
CA MET A 20 6.01 -1.73 18.97
C MET A 20 5.97 -1.25 17.52
N LEU A 21 7.06 -0.64 17.04
CA LEU A 21 7.19 -0.19 15.66
C LEU A 21 7.05 -1.37 14.68
N TYR A 22 7.71 -2.50 14.97
CA TYR A 22 7.60 -3.71 14.17
C TYR A 22 6.17 -4.25 14.15
N GLN A 23 5.59 -4.50 15.32
CA GLN A 23 4.24 -5.08 15.45
C GLN A 23 3.16 -4.23 14.78
N THR A 24 3.27 -2.91 14.89
CA THR A 24 2.30 -1.99 14.31
C THR A 24 2.33 -1.99 12.77
N HIS A 25 3.51 -2.21 12.16
CA HIS A 25 3.67 -2.00 10.73
C HIS A 25 3.87 -3.28 9.91
N ILE A 26 4.24 -4.41 10.52
CA ILE A 26 4.63 -5.62 9.78
C ILE A 26 3.54 -6.11 8.83
N GLU A 27 2.29 -6.16 9.27
CA GLU A 27 1.19 -6.68 8.46
C GLU A 27 0.89 -5.81 7.23
N ILE A 28 0.87 -4.48 7.41
CA ILE A 28 0.61 -3.56 6.29
C ILE A 28 1.78 -3.51 5.30
N LEU A 29 3.01 -3.67 5.79
CA LEU A 29 4.21 -3.74 4.94
C LEU A 29 4.23 -5.04 4.14
N TYR A 30 3.88 -6.16 4.75
CA TYR A 30 3.77 -7.45 4.07
C TYR A 30 2.72 -7.41 2.96
N LYS A 31 1.51 -6.91 3.26
CA LYS A 31 0.46 -6.71 2.26
C LYS A 31 0.90 -5.79 1.13
N TYR A 32 1.60 -4.71 1.44
CA TYR A 32 2.13 -3.80 0.42
C TYR A 32 3.23 -4.45 -0.43
N GLY A 33 4.16 -5.17 0.19
CA GLY A 33 5.23 -5.89 -0.52
C GLY A 33 4.66 -6.82 -1.59
N HIS A 34 3.61 -7.57 -1.26
CA HIS A 34 2.90 -8.45 -2.20
C HIS A 34 2.14 -7.73 -3.33
N LYS A 35 1.97 -6.41 -3.25
CA LYS A 35 1.50 -5.62 -4.40
C LYS A 35 2.61 -5.27 -5.37
N LEU A 36 3.86 -5.36 -4.95
CA LEU A 36 5.02 -5.02 -5.76
C LEU A 36 5.67 -6.25 -6.42
N THR A 37 5.52 -7.43 -5.83
CA THR A 37 6.04 -8.70 -6.35
C THR A 37 5.20 -9.88 -5.86
N SER A 38 5.11 -10.92 -6.69
CA SER A 38 4.50 -12.20 -6.31
C SER A 38 5.46 -13.14 -5.55
N ASP A 39 6.74 -12.78 -5.48
CA ASP A 39 7.76 -13.58 -4.81
C ASP A 39 7.75 -13.28 -3.30
N SER A 40 7.16 -14.20 -2.52
CA SER A 40 7.06 -14.07 -1.06
C SER A 40 8.42 -13.97 -0.38
N GLN A 41 9.44 -14.70 -0.89
CA GLN A 41 10.77 -14.66 -0.31
C GLN A 41 11.39 -13.26 -0.47
N VAL A 42 11.24 -12.64 -1.63
CA VAL A 42 11.71 -11.26 -1.87
C VAL A 42 11.04 -10.28 -0.91
N VAL A 43 9.74 -10.46 -0.61
CA VAL A 43 9.02 -9.61 0.34
C VAL A 43 9.56 -9.78 1.75
N GLU A 44 9.67 -11.04 2.21
CA GLU A 44 10.13 -11.37 3.56
C GLU A 44 11.56 -10.89 3.80
N ASP A 45 12.49 -11.21 2.90
CA ASP A 45 13.88 -10.78 2.98
C ASP A 45 14.00 -9.25 2.97
N SER A 46 13.22 -8.57 2.10
CA SER A 46 13.23 -7.10 2.03
C SER A 46 12.73 -6.45 3.32
N ILE A 47 11.72 -7.04 3.97
CA ILE A 47 11.20 -6.56 5.25
C ILE A 47 12.22 -6.81 6.36
N GLN A 48 12.78 -8.01 6.44
CA GLN A 48 13.78 -8.36 7.44
C GLN A 48 15.01 -7.45 7.33
N ASP A 49 15.57 -7.32 6.15
CA ASP A 49 16.70 -6.44 5.87
C ASP A 49 16.39 -4.96 6.20
N MET A 50 15.18 -4.51 5.92
CA MET A 50 14.75 -3.15 6.25
C MET A 50 14.80 -2.92 7.77
N PHE A 51 14.27 -3.84 8.58
CA PHE A 51 14.26 -3.68 10.03
C PHE A 51 15.64 -3.83 10.65
N ILE A 52 16.49 -4.70 10.11
CA ILE A 52 17.90 -4.84 10.53
C ILE A 52 18.66 -3.52 10.25
N GLU A 53 18.55 -2.99 9.05
CA GLU A 53 19.19 -1.72 8.69
C GLU A 53 18.66 -0.54 9.54
N LEU A 54 17.35 -0.52 9.77
CA LEU A 54 16.70 0.49 10.60
C LEU A 54 17.29 0.49 12.01
N TRP A 55 17.40 -0.68 12.64
CA TRP A 55 17.99 -0.83 13.97
C TRP A 55 19.46 -0.43 14.01
N ASN A 56 20.25 -0.88 13.05
CA ASN A 56 21.68 -0.58 12.97
C ASN A 56 21.98 0.90 12.73
N SER A 57 21.09 1.59 12.03
CA SER A 57 21.26 3.01 11.69
C SER A 57 20.51 3.97 12.62
N ARG A 58 19.77 3.47 13.62
CA ARG A 58 18.79 4.24 14.42
C ARG A 58 19.29 5.58 14.95
N GLN A 59 20.53 5.64 15.44
CA GLN A 59 21.10 6.88 16.00
C GLN A 59 21.43 7.94 14.94
N ARG A 60 21.52 7.55 13.67
CA ARG A 60 21.85 8.44 12.54
C ARG A 60 20.61 8.86 11.75
N LEU A 61 19.44 8.31 12.09
CA LEU A 61 18.21 8.64 11.42
C LEU A 61 17.75 10.06 11.79
N SER A 62 17.24 10.79 10.81
CA SER A 62 16.56 12.06 11.04
C SER A 62 15.19 11.84 11.70
N ASP A 63 14.61 12.89 12.26
CA ASP A 63 13.25 12.88 12.72
C ASP A 63 12.28 12.65 11.54
N THR A 64 11.15 12.05 11.84
CA THR A 64 10.09 11.82 10.86
C THR A 64 8.73 12.14 11.43
N ASP A 65 7.88 12.78 10.62
CA ASP A 65 6.49 13.06 10.98
C ASP A 65 5.57 11.85 10.73
N SER A 66 6.07 10.82 10.01
CA SER A 66 5.32 9.62 9.69
C SER A 66 6.23 8.41 9.52
N ILE A 67 6.23 7.56 10.54
CA ILE A 67 6.95 6.26 10.52
C ILE A 67 6.46 5.41 9.34
N LYS A 68 5.15 5.34 9.16
CA LYS A 68 4.52 4.59 8.07
C LYS A 68 5.07 5.00 6.69
N PHE A 69 5.11 6.30 6.40
CA PHE A 69 5.67 6.81 5.14
C PHE A 69 7.13 6.40 4.95
N TYR A 70 7.95 6.56 6.01
CA TYR A 70 9.36 6.21 6.00
C TYR A 70 9.58 4.72 5.66
N LEU A 71 8.85 3.82 6.31
CA LEU A 71 8.94 2.38 6.11
C LEU A 71 8.51 1.96 4.70
N PHE A 72 7.38 2.48 4.21
CA PHE A 72 6.90 2.19 2.85
C PHE A 72 7.91 2.59 1.78
N ARG A 73 8.52 3.76 1.94
CA ARG A 73 9.54 4.26 1.01
C ARG A 73 10.78 3.34 0.96
N ILE A 74 11.26 2.87 2.12
CA ILE A 74 12.41 1.97 2.17
C ILE A 74 12.06 0.61 1.59
N LEU A 75 10.95 0.02 2.02
CA LEU A 75 10.51 -1.30 1.55
C LEU A 75 10.36 -1.32 0.03
N ARG A 76 9.67 -0.31 -0.53
CA ARG A 76 9.53 -0.19 -1.98
C ARG A 76 10.88 -0.17 -2.68
N ARG A 77 11.81 0.66 -2.18
CA ARG A 77 13.16 0.74 -2.74
C ARG A 77 13.86 -0.62 -2.73
N LYS A 78 13.81 -1.33 -1.61
CA LYS A 78 14.44 -2.66 -1.48
C LYS A 78 13.86 -3.67 -2.47
N ILE A 79 12.54 -3.78 -2.54
CA ILE A 79 11.87 -4.73 -3.45
C ILE A 79 12.16 -4.37 -4.91
N THR A 80 12.03 -3.10 -5.31
CA THR A 80 12.22 -2.70 -6.72
C THR A 80 13.68 -2.73 -7.16
N GLN A 81 14.64 -2.62 -6.24
CA GLN A 81 16.07 -2.74 -6.55
C GLN A 81 16.58 -4.18 -6.48
N ASN A 82 15.79 -5.12 -5.98
CA ASN A 82 16.20 -6.52 -5.89
C ASN A 82 16.38 -7.11 -7.29
N PRO A 83 17.58 -7.66 -7.62
CA PRO A 83 17.84 -8.22 -8.95
C PRO A 83 16.90 -9.37 -9.34
N LEU A 84 16.42 -10.14 -8.37
CA LEU A 84 15.48 -11.24 -8.60
C LEU A 84 14.12 -10.73 -9.10
N ASN A 85 13.71 -9.55 -8.64
CA ASN A 85 12.44 -8.95 -9.07
C ASN A 85 12.47 -8.42 -10.50
N ARG A 86 13.64 -8.04 -11.04
CA ARG A 86 13.80 -7.58 -12.43
C ARG A 86 13.50 -8.66 -13.48
N LYS A 87 13.59 -9.93 -13.09
CA LYS A 87 13.26 -11.05 -13.97
C LYS A 87 11.76 -11.35 -14.06
N ASN A 88 10.96 -10.84 -13.13
CA ASN A 88 9.54 -11.15 -12.98
C ASN A 88 8.60 -10.00 -13.37
N GLU A 89 9.07 -8.97 -14.09
CA GLU A 89 8.24 -7.83 -14.53
C GLU A 89 7.04 -8.22 -15.44
N ASN A 90 6.93 -9.51 -15.82
CA ASN A 90 5.86 -10.05 -16.65
C ASN A 90 4.89 -10.97 -15.90
N VAL A 91 4.90 -10.99 -14.56
CA VAL A 91 4.03 -11.89 -13.79
C VAL A 91 2.73 -11.17 -13.41
N GLU A 92 1.62 -11.78 -13.80
CA GLU A 92 0.26 -11.43 -13.40
C GLU A 92 0.16 -11.23 -11.89
N VAL A 93 -0.28 -10.04 -11.49
CA VAL A 93 -0.51 -9.70 -10.09
C VAL A 93 -1.66 -10.57 -9.57
N LEU A 94 -1.37 -11.40 -8.59
CA LEU A 94 -2.30 -12.35 -7.99
C LEU A 94 -3.63 -11.70 -7.56
N GLU A 95 -4.73 -12.29 -8.03
CA GLU A 95 -6.12 -11.86 -7.81
C GLU A 95 -6.58 -11.85 -6.33
N ASN A 96 -5.77 -12.28 -5.36
CA ASN A 96 -6.27 -12.72 -4.05
C ASN A 96 -6.06 -11.77 -2.86
N THR A 97 -5.63 -10.50 -3.05
CA THR A 97 -5.27 -9.64 -1.91
C THR A 97 -6.30 -8.58 -1.52
N PHE A 98 -7.51 -8.61 -2.10
CA PHE A 98 -8.60 -7.69 -1.71
C PHE A 98 -9.61 -8.31 -0.73
N SER A 99 -9.37 -9.53 -0.26
CA SER A 99 -10.25 -10.24 0.69
C SER A 99 -9.57 -10.42 2.04
N SER A 100 -9.52 -9.37 2.84
CA SER A 100 -9.58 -9.55 4.29
C SER A 100 -9.80 -8.21 4.98
N SER A 101 -11.01 -7.88 5.29
CA SER A 101 -11.30 -7.11 6.46
C SER A 101 -12.30 -7.86 7.33
N SER A 102 -11.83 -8.16 8.51
CA SER A 102 -12.52 -8.26 9.77
C SER A 102 -14.02 -8.62 9.75
N ALA A 103 -14.29 -9.73 10.40
CA ALA A 103 -15.61 -10.30 10.66
C ALA A 103 -16.49 -9.42 11.55
N GLU A 104 -17.78 -9.73 11.40
CA GLU A 104 -18.92 -9.48 12.30
C GLU A 104 -19.60 -8.12 12.25
N SER A 105 -20.62 -8.04 11.40
CA SER A 105 -22.03 -7.85 11.75
C SER A 105 -22.94 -7.70 10.51
N GLN A 106 -24.08 -8.38 10.58
CA GLN A 106 -25.33 -8.23 9.79
C GLN A 106 -25.42 -8.90 8.40
N ILE A 107 -26.27 -9.94 8.34
CA ILE A 107 -26.34 -11.00 7.33
C ILE A 107 -27.08 -10.61 6.03
N ILE A 108 -27.80 -9.52 5.92
CA ILE A 108 -28.69 -9.24 4.78
C ILE A 108 -28.06 -8.24 3.75
N ASP A 109 -27.17 -7.37 4.17
CA ASP A 109 -26.41 -6.48 3.24
C ASP A 109 -25.12 -7.13 2.68
N ARG A 110 -24.71 -8.25 3.25
CA ARG A 110 -23.42 -8.91 2.97
C ARG A 110 -23.27 -9.51 1.56
N GLU A 111 -24.34 -10.01 0.96
CA GLU A 111 -24.24 -10.60 -0.39
C GLU A 111 -23.99 -9.53 -1.46
N SER A 112 -24.72 -8.44 -1.40
CA SER A 112 -24.54 -7.34 -2.36
C SER A 112 -23.21 -6.60 -2.16
N GLU A 113 -22.78 -6.42 -0.91
CA GLU A 113 -21.49 -5.81 -0.55
C GLU A 113 -20.31 -6.71 -0.91
N GLY A 114 -20.43 -8.02 -0.69
CA GLY A 114 -19.45 -9.03 -1.11
C GLY A 114 -19.28 -9.11 -2.63
N VAL A 115 -20.36 -8.98 -3.39
CA VAL A 115 -20.31 -8.93 -4.85
C VAL A 115 -19.65 -7.64 -5.33
N ARG A 116 -20.00 -6.50 -4.75
CA ARG A 116 -19.38 -5.19 -5.09
C ARG A 116 -17.88 -5.17 -4.80
N THR A 117 -17.48 -5.69 -3.64
CA THR A 117 -16.05 -5.76 -3.26
C THR A 117 -15.26 -6.67 -4.21
N LYS A 118 -15.80 -7.83 -4.58
CA LYS A 118 -15.20 -8.73 -5.57
C LYS A 118 -15.09 -8.09 -6.95
N MET A 119 -16.11 -7.36 -7.38
CA MET A 119 -16.10 -6.65 -8.66
C MET A 119 -15.06 -5.53 -8.68
N LEU A 120 -14.98 -4.73 -7.61
CA LEU A 120 -13.96 -3.70 -7.47
C LEU A 120 -12.55 -4.31 -7.47
N GLY A 121 -12.34 -5.42 -6.74
CA GLY A 121 -11.08 -6.16 -6.74
C GLY A 121 -10.67 -6.60 -8.15
N LYS A 122 -11.62 -7.18 -8.92
CA LYS A 122 -11.39 -7.55 -10.33
C LYS A 122 -11.12 -6.35 -11.24
N ALA A 123 -11.77 -5.22 -11.04
CA ALA A 123 -11.48 -4.03 -11.83
C ALA A 123 -10.10 -3.45 -11.48
N LEU A 124 -9.72 -3.44 -10.20
CA LEU A 124 -8.40 -3.01 -9.76
C LEU A 124 -7.30 -3.92 -10.32
N SER A 125 -7.47 -5.23 -10.34
CA SER A 125 -6.48 -6.17 -10.87
C SER A 125 -6.24 -6.03 -12.39
N LYS A 126 -7.20 -5.46 -13.14
CA LYS A 126 -7.06 -5.16 -14.57
C LYS A 126 -6.30 -3.85 -14.86
N LEU A 127 -6.08 -3.01 -13.88
CA LEU A 127 -5.26 -1.81 -14.07
C LEU A 127 -3.79 -2.18 -14.27
N PRO A 128 -3.01 -1.37 -15.01
CA PRO A 128 -1.56 -1.51 -15.05
C PRO A 128 -0.94 -1.47 -13.64
N PRO A 129 0.14 -2.21 -13.35
CA PRO A 129 0.71 -2.33 -11.99
C PRO A 129 0.98 -0.99 -11.31
N ARG A 130 1.52 -0.02 -12.05
CA ARG A 130 1.79 1.32 -11.53
C ARG A 130 0.52 2.09 -11.13
N GLN A 131 -0.58 1.85 -11.84
CA GLN A 131 -1.87 2.44 -11.50
C GLN A 131 -2.48 1.77 -10.27
N GLN A 132 -2.36 0.45 -10.16
CA GLN A 132 -2.76 -0.29 -8.97
C GLN A 132 -2.02 0.20 -7.73
N GLU A 133 -0.69 0.40 -7.83
CA GLU A 133 0.14 0.88 -6.72
C GLU A 133 -0.29 2.26 -6.24
N VAL A 134 -0.49 3.22 -7.16
CA VAL A 134 -0.91 4.59 -6.81
C VAL A 134 -2.28 4.60 -6.12
N VAL A 135 -3.24 3.81 -6.63
CA VAL A 135 -4.57 3.67 -6.02
C VAL A 135 -4.47 3.04 -4.63
N ASN A 136 -3.66 1.99 -4.48
CA ASN A 136 -3.42 1.33 -3.20
C ASN A 136 -2.84 2.30 -2.16
N LEU A 137 -1.78 3.03 -2.50
CA LEU A 137 -1.17 4.01 -1.61
C LEU A 137 -2.14 5.14 -1.23
N ARG A 138 -2.96 5.61 -2.15
CA ARG A 138 -3.89 6.72 -1.92
C ARG A 138 -5.08 6.32 -1.05
N TYR A 139 -5.77 5.23 -1.39
CA TYR A 139 -7.07 4.91 -0.82
C TYR A 139 -7.04 3.84 0.26
N PHE A 140 -6.05 2.93 0.24
CA PHE A 140 -5.93 1.90 1.29
C PHE A 140 -4.92 2.28 2.38
N HIS A 141 -3.91 3.09 2.02
CA HIS A 141 -2.91 3.56 2.97
C HIS A 141 -3.03 5.04 3.30
N GLU A 142 -3.96 5.77 2.67
CA GLU A 142 -4.30 7.19 2.96
C GLU A 142 -3.11 8.17 2.80
N PHE A 143 -2.11 7.81 2.01
CA PHE A 143 -1.01 8.72 1.73
C PHE A 143 -1.45 9.90 0.88
N ASN A 144 -0.96 11.09 1.20
CA ASN A 144 -1.13 12.26 0.35
C ASN A 144 -0.26 12.17 -0.93
N HIS A 145 -0.53 13.03 -1.89
CA HIS A 145 0.15 12.99 -3.19
C HIS A 145 1.67 13.19 -3.08
N GLN A 146 2.14 14.02 -2.14
CA GLN A 146 3.56 14.24 -1.90
C GLN A 146 4.25 12.99 -1.34
N GLN A 147 3.57 12.31 -0.39
CA GLN A 147 4.06 11.05 0.16
C GLN A 147 4.11 9.95 -0.92
N ILE A 148 3.07 9.83 -1.74
CA ILE A 148 3.05 8.89 -2.87
C ILE A 148 4.19 9.17 -3.84
N ALA A 149 4.42 10.43 -4.18
CA ALA A 149 5.55 10.86 -5.01
C ALA A 149 6.90 10.42 -4.41
N GLY A 150 7.05 10.60 -3.09
CA GLY A 150 8.26 10.18 -2.36
C GLY A 150 8.43 8.66 -2.27
N ILE A 151 7.35 7.91 -2.02
CA ILE A 151 7.37 6.43 -1.98
C ILE A 151 7.72 5.87 -3.35
N MET A 152 7.05 6.32 -4.39
CA MET A 152 7.21 5.81 -5.76
C MET A 152 8.43 6.39 -6.49
N ASN A 153 9.10 7.39 -5.92
CA ASN A 153 10.20 8.12 -6.52
C ASN A 153 9.84 8.69 -7.91
N ILE A 154 8.73 9.42 -7.97
CA ILE A 154 8.19 10.07 -9.18
C ILE A 154 7.79 11.50 -8.87
N SER A 155 7.57 12.33 -9.92
CA SER A 155 7.10 13.69 -9.72
C SER A 155 5.64 13.73 -9.22
N LEU A 156 5.29 14.80 -8.49
CA LEU A 156 3.91 15.04 -8.05
C LEU A 156 2.92 15.06 -9.22
N GLN A 157 3.33 15.66 -10.35
CA GLN A 157 2.52 15.67 -11.57
C GLN A 157 2.27 14.26 -12.10
N SER A 158 3.27 13.36 -12.00
CA SER A 158 3.11 11.94 -12.40
C SER A 158 2.11 11.22 -11.51
N VAL A 159 2.07 11.52 -10.20
CA VAL A 159 1.07 10.97 -9.28
C VAL A 159 -0.32 11.40 -9.71
N HIS A 160 -0.55 12.70 -9.91
CA HIS A 160 -1.84 13.23 -10.36
C HIS A 160 -2.31 12.59 -11.68
N ASN A 161 -1.43 12.56 -12.68
CA ASN A 161 -1.76 11.98 -13.99
C ASN A 161 -2.07 10.48 -13.87
N THR A 162 -1.33 9.76 -13.04
CA THR A 162 -1.55 8.31 -12.85
C THR A 162 -2.87 8.06 -12.13
N LEU A 163 -3.19 8.82 -11.07
CA LEU A 163 -4.49 8.72 -10.39
C LEU A 163 -5.65 9.02 -11.33
N GLN A 164 -5.57 10.09 -12.12
CA GLN A 164 -6.63 10.41 -13.09
C GLN A 164 -6.85 9.27 -14.10
N LYS A 165 -5.76 8.69 -14.64
CA LYS A 165 -5.84 7.55 -15.55
C LYS A 165 -6.43 6.32 -14.87
N SER A 166 -6.04 6.06 -13.63
CA SER A 166 -6.57 4.95 -12.83
C SER A 166 -8.07 5.09 -12.59
N MET A 167 -8.52 6.27 -12.19
CA MET A 167 -9.94 6.53 -11.95
C MET A 167 -10.77 6.41 -13.23
N LYS A 168 -10.23 6.91 -14.35
CA LYS A 168 -10.88 6.71 -15.67
C LYS A 168 -10.98 5.23 -16.01
N GLY A 169 -9.87 4.50 -15.93
CA GLY A 169 -9.86 3.05 -16.21
C GLY A 169 -10.82 2.26 -15.33
N LEU A 170 -10.88 2.56 -14.03
CA LEU A 170 -11.85 1.93 -13.11
C LEU A 170 -13.28 2.24 -13.50
N ARG A 171 -13.58 3.49 -13.87
CA ARG A 171 -14.92 3.88 -14.32
C ARG A 171 -15.31 3.12 -15.59
N ASP A 172 -14.41 3.04 -16.56
CA ASP A 172 -14.65 2.33 -17.82
C ASP A 172 -14.88 0.82 -17.57
N LEU A 173 -14.08 0.19 -16.69
CA LEU A 173 -14.22 -1.21 -16.32
C LEU A 173 -15.49 -1.51 -15.50
N LEU A 174 -16.02 -0.53 -14.79
CA LEU A 174 -17.21 -0.68 -13.95
C LEU A 174 -18.48 -0.16 -14.63
N SER A 175 -18.38 0.49 -15.81
CA SER A 175 -19.53 1.06 -16.54
C SER A 175 -20.56 0.03 -16.93
N ASP A 176 -20.14 -1.20 -17.21
CA ASP A 176 -21.01 -2.32 -17.54
C ASP A 176 -21.85 -2.82 -16.34
N TYR A 177 -21.55 -2.32 -15.14
CA TYR A 177 -22.22 -2.65 -13.89
C TYR A 177 -23.02 -1.45 -13.36
N SER A 178 -23.98 -0.97 -14.13
CA SER A 178 -24.72 0.29 -13.94
C SER A 178 -25.41 0.50 -12.58
N GLY A 179 -25.52 -0.54 -11.75
CA GLY A 179 -26.05 -0.44 -10.37
C GLY A 179 -25.04 0.00 -9.30
N ILE A 180 -23.73 0.02 -9.61
CA ILE A 180 -22.66 0.24 -8.62
C ILE A 180 -22.11 1.67 -8.69
N ILE A 181 -22.32 2.36 -9.79
CA ILE A 181 -21.73 3.68 -10.09
C ILE A 181 -22.26 4.78 -9.16
N SER A 182 -23.50 4.69 -8.68
CA SER A 182 -24.06 5.71 -7.80
C SER A 182 -23.37 5.81 -6.42
N GLY A 183 -22.75 4.74 -5.93
CA GLY A 183 -22.02 4.75 -4.65
C GLY A 183 -20.57 5.21 -4.77
N LEU A 184 -19.89 4.88 -5.88
CA LEU A 184 -18.51 5.27 -6.13
C LEU A 184 -18.35 6.73 -6.61
N ALA A 185 -19.37 7.27 -7.29
CA ALA A 185 -19.38 8.67 -7.71
C ALA A 185 -19.32 9.64 -6.51
N ILE A 186 -19.90 9.27 -5.38
CA ILE A 186 -19.89 10.08 -4.16
C ILE A 186 -18.49 10.13 -3.54
N LEU A 187 -17.75 9.03 -3.56
CA LEU A 187 -16.35 8.96 -3.06
C LEU A 187 -15.36 9.72 -3.94
N LEU A 188 -15.65 9.85 -5.24
CA LEU A 188 -14.75 10.49 -6.22
C LEU A 188 -14.97 11.99 -6.39
N VAL A 189 -16.12 12.52 -5.92
CA VAL A 189 -16.46 13.96 -6.00
C VAL A 189 -15.92 14.75 -4.80
N PHE A 190 -15.61 14.07 -3.68
CA PHE A 190 -15.13 14.71 -2.44
C PHE A 190 -13.64 14.48 -2.15
N SER A 191 -12.84 14.14 -3.15
CA SER A 191 -11.35 14.10 -3.08
C SER A 191 -10.75 15.20 -3.98
#